data_fd8eb12dd6d3258de14065e1d5b0a11e
#
_entry.id   fd8eb12dd6d3258de14065e1d5b0a11e
#
_cell.length_a   1.000
_cell.length_b   1.000
_cell.length_c   1.000
_cell.angle_alpha   90.00
_cell.angle_beta   90.00
_cell.angle_gamma   90.00
#
_symmetry.space_group_name_H-M   'P 1'
#
loop_
_entity.id
_entity.type
_entity.pdbx_description
1 polymer ?
#
loop_
_entity_poly.entity_id
_entity_poly.type
_entity_poly.pdbx_seq_one_letter_code
_entity_poly.pdbx_strand_id
1 'polypeptide(L)'
;QGKKRTGEISTLQYIFEFQSMICELTNMDVANASLYDGATATAEAVFMATSQTRRNKVLVSKTINPRILDVIKTYTKYRDIEIIVVDMVDFCLDKEALRTKLTDDVAALVVQYPNYYGVIEDFQEVVDLVHNNKSLFIMNADPSTLSVLKTPGEIGCDIVCGEAQTLGIPLNFGGPYLGYMATTNKLLRKLPGRIVGM
;
A
#
# COMPACT_ATOMS: atom_id res chain seq x y z
N GLN A 1 -35.85 -13.44 -31.22
CA GLN A 1 -36.14 -12.18 -30.51
C GLN A 1 -35.26 -12.13 -29.30
N GLY A 2 -34.11 -11.42 -29.40
CA GLY A 2 -33.19 -11.23 -28.29
C GLY A 2 -33.82 -10.27 -27.27
N LYS A 3 -34.05 -10.72 -26.04
CA LYS A 3 -34.33 -9.83 -24.91
C LYS A 3 -33.12 -8.92 -24.71
N LYS A 4 -33.26 -7.63 -25.02
CA LYS A 4 -32.34 -6.61 -24.54
C LYS A 4 -32.34 -6.70 -22.99
N ARG A 5 -31.24 -7.16 -22.40
CA ARG A 5 -31.01 -7.01 -20.94
C ARG A 5 -30.79 -5.53 -20.69
N THR A 6 -31.83 -4.86 -20.26
CA THR A 6 -31.76 -3.49 -19.78
C THR A 6 -31.27 -3.52 -18.34
N GLY A 7 -30.07 -2.99 -18.09
CA GLY A 7 -29.75 -2.42 -16.80
C GLY A 7 -29.00 -3.24 -15.75
N GLU A 8 -28.54 -4.44 -16.02
CA GLU A 8 -27.64 -5.12 -15.08
C GLU A 8 -26.19 -4.82 -15.46
N ILE A 9 -25.55 -3.90 -14.72
CA ILE A 9 -24.10 -3.77 -14.73
C ILE A 9 -23.54 -5.08 -14.18
N SER A 10 -22.67 -5.75 -14.93
CA SER A 10 -22.09 -7.02 -14.50
C SER A 10 -21.19 -6.80 -13.28
N THR A 11 -21.09 -7.79 -12.39
CA THR A 11 -20.16 -7.75 -11.24
C THR A 11 -18.73 -7.45 -11.68
N LEU A 12 -18.30 -7.96 -12.82
CA LEU A 12 -16.97 -7.70 -13.40
C LEU A 12 -16.78 -6.23 -13.78
N GLN A 13 -17.83 -5.57 -14.26
CA GLN A 13 -17.77 -4.14 -14.57
C GLN A 13 -17.58 -3.30 -13.31
N TYR A 14 -18.28 -3.59 -12.21
CA TYR A 14 -18.05 -2.89 -10.94
C TYR A 14 -16.62 -3.03 -10.44
N ILE A 15 -16.07 -4.24 -10.53
CA ILE A 15 -14.69 -4.49 -10.11
C ILE A 15 -13.72 -3.73 -11.02
N PHE A 16 -13.95 -3.73 -12.33
CA PHE A 16 -13.14 -2.98 -13.28
C PHE A 16 -13.18 -1.47 -13.00
N GLU A 17 -14.37 -0.92 -12.75
CA GLU A 17 -14.54 0.50 -12.39
C GLU A 17 -13.85 0.83 -11.06
N PHE A 18 -13.97 -0.03 -10.06
CA PHE A 18 -13.26 0.12 -8.78
C PHE A 18 -11.75 0.19 -8.99
N GLN A 19 -11.17 -0.74 -9.76
CA GLN A 19 -9.73 -0.74 -10.08
C GLN A 19 -9.31 0.58 -10.75
N SER A 20 -10.11 1.05 -11.71
CA SER A 20 -9.84 2.30 -12.43
C SER A 20 -9.91 3.51 -11.50
N MET A 21 -10.90 3.59 -10.63
CA MET A 21 -11.03 4.67 -9.65
C MET A 21 -9.87 4.68 -8.64
N ILE A 22 -9.42 3.51 -8.19
CA ILE A 22 -8.24 3.43 -7.31
C ILE A 22 -6.97 3.89 -8.03
N CYS A 23 -6.78 3.52 -9.31
CA CYS A 23 -5.66 4.01 -10.10
C CYS A 23 -5.68 5.53 -10.22
N GLU A 24 -6.81 6.13 -10.56
CA GLU A 24 -6.97 7.60 -10.67
C GLU A 24 -6.71 8.29 -9.33
N LEU A 25 -7.29 7.79 -8.24
CA LEU A 25 -7.16 8.39 -6.91
C LEU A 25 -5.73 8.33 -6.37
N THR A 26 -5.01 7.27 -6.68
CA THR A 26 -3.64 7.05 -6.21
C THR A 26 -2.57 7.53 -7.19
N ASN A 27 -2.96 7.86 -8.42
CA ASN A 27 -2.06 8.11 -9.55
C ASN A 27 -1.07 6.96 -9.78
N MET A 28 -1.59 5.73 -9.70
CA MET A 28 -0.84 4.50 -9.96
C MET A 28 -1.32 3.82 -11.23
N ASP A 29 -0.48 2.97 -11.83
CA ASP A 29 -0.76 2.39 -13.15
C ASP A 29 -1.79 1.26 -13.11
N VAL A 30 -1.81 0.46 -12.03
CA VAL A 30 -2.66 -0.73 -11.94
C VAL A 30 -3.09 -1.00 -10.50
N ALA A 31 -4.34 -1.40 -10.32
CA ALA A 31 -4.90 -1.82 -9.04
C ALA A 31 -5.54 -3.22 -9.16
N ASN A 32 -5.55 -3.97 -8.05
CA ASN A 32 -6.28 -5.24 -7.99
C ASN A 32 -7.78 -5.04 -7.66
N ALA A 33 -8.53 -6.12 -7.73
CA ALA A 33 -9.96 -6.10 -7.47
C ALA A 33 -10.31 -5.77 -6.00
N SER A 34 -9.53 -6.18 -5.05
CA SER A 34 -9.53 -5.84 -3.61
C SER A 34 -8.71 -6.84 -2.80
N LEU A 35 -8.52 -6.51 -1.51
CA LEU A 35 -7.99 -7.38 -0.47
C LEU A 35 -8.94 -7.33 0.75
N TYR A 36 -8.68 -8.11 1.80
CA TYR A 36 -9.60 -8.21 2.94
C TYR A 36 -9.69 -6.91 3.74
N ASP A 37 -8.54 -6.32 4.09
CA ASP A 37 -8.43 -5.07 4.84
C ASP A 37 -7.08 -4.38 4.58
N GLY A 38 -6.93 -3.16 5.09
CA GLY A 38 -5.71 -2.38 4.87
C GLY A 38 -4.47 -2.96 5.54
N ALA A 39 -4.60 -3.62 6.68
CA ALA A 39 -3.46 -4.21 7.38
C ALA A 39 -2.93 -5.46 6.64
N THR A 40 -3.82 -6.36 6.21
CA THR A 40 -3.43 -7.51 5.40
C THR A 40 -2.94 -7.09 4.01
N ALA A 41 -3.52 -6.05 3.41
CA ALA A 41 -3.02 -5.47 2.18
C ALA A 41 -1.57 -4.98 2.33
N THR A 42 -1.22 -4.37 3.46
CA THR A 42 0.15 -3.93 3.74
C THR A 42 1.11 -5.11 3.90
N ALA A 43 0.68 -6.19 4.56
CA ALA A 43 1.47 -7.42 4.66
C ALA A 43 1.70 -8.08 3.29
N GLU A 44 0.69 -8.09 2.42
CA GLU A 44 0.83 -8.58 1.03
C GLU A 44 1.78 -7.69 0.21
N ALA A 45 1.78 -6.37 0.42
CA ALA A 45 2.74 -5.46 -0.21
C ALA A 45 4.18 -5.78 0.21
N VAL A 46 4.41 -6.14 1.47
CA VAL A 46 5.71 -6.63 1.97
C VAL A 46 6.14 -7.89 1.23
N PHE A 47 5.26 -8.88 1.06
CA PHE A 47 5.58 -10.10 0.30
C PHE A 47 5.87 -9.79 -1.17
N MET A 48 5.12 -8.88 -1.76
CA MET A 48 5.33 -8.43 -3.13
C MET A 48 6.73 -7.83 -3.30
N ALA A 49 7.15 -6.95 -2.38
CA ALA A 49 8.44 -6.30 -2.40
C ALA A 49 9.61 -7.28 -2.20
N THR A 50 9.52 -8.18 -1.21
CA THR A 50 10.54 -9.22 -0.96
C THR A 50 10.68 -10.17 -2.15
N SER A 51 9.57 -10.56 -2.76
CA SER A 51 9.56 -11.40 -3.97
C SER A 51 10.16 -10.69 -5.19
N GLN A 52 9.94 -9.39 -5.33
CA GLN A 52 10.46 -8.61 -6.46
C GLN A 52 11.97 -8.36 -6.34
N THR A 53 12.41 -7.94 -5.17
CA THR A 53 13.82 -7.58 -4.93
C THR A 53 14.70 -8.80 -4.64
N ARG A 54 14.12 -9.93 -4.26
CA ARG A 54 14.79 -11.13 -3.73
C ARG A 54 15.63 -10.81 -2.49
N ARG A 55 15.17 -9.86 -1.70
CA ARG A 55 15.74 -9.45 -0.41
C ARG A 55 14.74 -9.75 0.68
N ASN A 56 15.20 -10.00 1.89
CA ASN A 56 14.35 -10.47 2.99
C ASN A 56 14.26 -9.52 4.19
N LYS A 57 14.85 -8.34 4.11
CA LYS A 57 14.77 -7.34 5.17
C LYS A 57 13.82 -6.21 4.75
N VAL A 58 12.91 -5.82 5.64
CA VAL A 58 11.93 -4.75 5.40
C VAL A 58 11.97 -3.76 6.54
N LEU A 59 12.16 -2.50 6.18
CA LEU A 59 12.07 -1.39 7.13
C LEU A 59 10.63 -0.91 7.26
N VAL A 60 10.18 -0.66 8.47
CA VAL A 60 8.83 -0.13 8.73
C VAL A 60 8.97 1.10 9.63
N SER A 61 8.41 2.22 9.20
CA SER A 61 8.40 3.44 10.01
C SER A 61 7.65 3.22 11.32
N LYS A 62 8.19 3.71 12.42
CA LYS A 62 7.51 3.72 13.72
C LYS A 62 6.26 4.60 13.75
N THR A 63 6.10 5.46 12.75
CA THR A 63 4.92 6.32 12.59
C THR A 63 3.71 5.62 11.96
N ILE A 64 3.82 4.32 11.62
CA ILE A 64 2.68 3.51 11.17
C ILE A 64 1.76 3.12 12.34
N ASN A 65 0.49 2.88 12.06
CA ASN A 65 -0.44 2.32 13.05
C ASN A 65 0.14 1.03 13.66
N PRO A 66 0.28 0.93 14.99
CA PRO A 66 0.86 -0.25 15.64
C PRO A 66 0.17 -1.57 15.29
N ARG A 67 -1.15 -1.55 15.06
CA ARG A 67 -1.91 -2.75 14.66
C ARG A 67 -1.52 -3.24 13.27
N ILE A 68 -1.22 -2.33 12.34
CA ILE A 68 -0.71 -2.70 11.01
C ILE A 68 0.67 -3.36 11.15
N LEU A 69 1.54 -2.79 11.97
CA LEU A 69 2.85 -3.37 12.25
C LEU A 69 2.75 -4.78 12.85
N ASP A 70 1.81 -5.00 13.78
CA ASP A 70 1.59 -6.31 14.40
C ASP A 70 1.10 -7.34 13.37
N VAL A 71 0.23 -6.94 12.44
CA VAL A 71 -0.22 -7.80 11.34
C VAL A 71 0.96 -8.13 10.41
N ILE A 72 1.78 -7.15 10.02
CA ILE A 72 2.98 -7.39 9.20
C ILE A 72 3.88 -8.42 9.89
N LYS A 73 4.20 -8.23 11.18
CA LYS A 73 5.03 -9.16 11.96
C LYS A 73 4.42 -10.56 12.04
N THR A 74 3.09 -10.64 12.19
CA THR A 74 2.38 -11.93 12.25
C THR A 74 2.50 -12.69 10.93
N TYR A 75 2.31 -12.03 9.81
CA TYR A 75 2.37 -12.61 8.46
C TYR A 75 3.80 -13.03 8.09
N THR A 76 4.80 -12.28 8.53
CA THR A 76 6.21 -12.52 8.18
C THR A 76 6.91 -13.53 9.11
N LYS A 77 6.33 -13.81 10.29
CA LYS A 77 6.94 -14.62 11.37
C LYS A 77 7.57 -15.94 10.94
N TYR A 78 6.99 -16.63 9.95
CA TYR A 78 7.43 -17.94 9.48
C TYR A 78 7.95 -17.91 8.03
N ARG A 79 8.37 -16.76 7.54
CA ARG A 79 8.73 -16.53 6.14
C ARG A 79 10.12 -15.94 5.95
N ASP A 80 11.07 -16.20 6.76
CA ASP A 80 12.45 -15.70 6.61
C ASP A 80 12.51 -14.23 6.14
N ILE A 81 11.62 -13.39 6.72
CA ILE A 81 11.56 -11.94 6.45
C ILE A 81 11.79 -11.24 7.78
N GLU A 82 12.84 -10.43 7.81
CA GLU A 82 13.20 -9.61 8.96
C GLU A 82 12.50 -8.25 8.90
N ILE A 83 11.73 -7.92 9.93
CA ILE A 83 11.07 -6.62 10.07
C ILE A 83 11.86 -5.75 11.04
N ILE A 84 12.38 -4.64 10.53
CA ILE A 84 13.15 -3.66 11.31
C ILE A 84 12.34 -2.36 11.40
N VAL A 85 12.07 -1.91 12.62
CA VAL A 85 11.40 -0.63 12.86
C VAL A 85 12.41 0.51 12.78
N VAL A 86 12.11 1.52 11.97
CA VAL A 86 12.84 2.78 11.91
C VAL A 86 12.20 3.76 12.88
N ASP A 87 13.01 4.32 13.78
CA ASP A 87 12.54 5.24 14.80
C ASP A 87 11.92 6.52 14.22
N MET A 88 11.33 7.32 15.09
CA MET A 88 10.72 8.60 14.74
C MET A 88 11.30 9.73 15.62
N VAL A 89 11.34 10.91 15.04
CA VAL A 89 11.67 12.17 15.71
C VAL A 89 10.54 13.16 15.40
N ASP A 90 10.03 13.82 16.42
CA ASP A 90 8.93 14.80 16.29
C ASP A 90 7.71 14.25 15.51
N PHE A 91 7.33 13.00 15.79
CA PHE A 91 6.24 12.27 15.12
C PHE A 91 6.42 12.06 13.60
N CYS A 92 7.62 12.24 13.08
CA CYS A 92 8.01 11.96 11.71
C CYS A 92 9.04 10.84 11.64
N LEU A 93 9.20 10.21 10.47
CA LEU A 93 10.24 9.23 10.21
C LEU A 93 11.63 9.83 10.49
N ASP A 94 12.42 9.17 11.34
CA ASP A 94 13.82 9.55 11.56
C ASP A 94 14.67 9.19 10.34
N LYS A 95 15.03 10.22 9.55
CA LYS A 95 15.81 10.05 8.32
C LYS A 95 17.24 9.58 8.57
N GLU A 96 17.84 9.95 9.69
CA GLU A 96 19.19 9.51 10.04
C GLU A 96 19.20 8.03 10.47
N ALA A 97 18.20 7.62 11.26
CA ALA A 97 17.99 6.21 11.57
C ALA A 97 17.71 5.39 10.30
N LEU A 98 16.94 5.95 9.35
CA LEU A 98 16.71 5.31 8.05
C LEU A 98 18.02 5.12 7.28
N ARG A 99 18.86 6.15 7.14
CA ARG A 99 20.15 6.06 6.43
C ARG A 99 21.04 4.96 7.00
N THR A 100 21.06 4.83 8.32
CA THR A 100 21.85 3.81 9.02
C THR A 100 21.34 2.40 8.78
N LYS A 101 20.01 2.21 8.68
CA LYS A 101 19.35 0.90 8.55
C LYS A 101 19.16 0.45 7.09
N LEU A 102 19.30 1.35 6.12
CA LEU A 102 19.09 1.10 4.70
C LEU A 102 20.31 0.40 4.07
N THR A 103 20.46 -0.89 4.34
CA THR A 103 21.52 -1.76 3.83
C THR A 103 21.13 -2.43 2.51
N ASP A 104 22.09 -3.03 1.79
CA ASP A 104 21.90 -3.62 0.46
C ASP A 104 20.89 -4.78 0.43
N ASP A 105 20.61 -5.39 1.58
CA ASP A 105 19.65 -6.49 1.74
C ASP A 105 18.22 -6.03 2.09
N VAL A 106 18.00 -4.72 2.16
CA VAL A 106 16.66 -4.15 2.39
C VAL A 106 15.81 -4.24 1.12
N ALA A 107 14.66 -4.91 1.22
CA ALA A 107 13.68 -5.04 0.15
C ALA A 107 12.82 -3.80 -0.03
N ALA A 108 12.37 -3.22 1.08
CA ALA A 108 11.45 -2.10 1.07
C ALA A 108 11.48 -1.27 2.36
N LEU A 109 10.97 -0.04 2.26
CA LEU A 109 10.51 0.78 3.37
C LEU A 109 8.99 0.90 3.31
N VAL A 110 8.32 0.68 4.45
CA VAL A 110 6.88 0.86 4.63
C VAL A 110 6.61 2.10 5.47
N VAL A 111 5.78 3.01 4.97
CA VAL A 111 5.32 4.22 5.67
C VAL A 111 3.79 4.29 5.67
N GLN A 112 3.23 5.15 6.50
CA GLN A 112 1.79 5.49 6.49
C GLN A 112 1.59 6.96 6.14
N TYR A 113 0.53 7.26 5.37
CA TYR A 113 0.26 8.61 4.87
C TYR A 113 -1.26 8.93 4.83
N PRO A 114 -1.74 9.95 5.54
CA PRO A 114 -1.04 10.58 6.67
C PRO A 114 -0.58 9.54 7.70
N ASN A 115 0.45 9.86 8.49
CA ASN A 115 0.95 8.88 9.47
C ASN A 115 -0.02 8.70 10.65
N TYR A 116 0.27 7.74 11.54
CA TYR A 116 -0.59 7.40 12.68
C TYR A 116 -0.89 8.58 13.62
N TYR A 117 0.00 9.56 13.67
CA TYR A 117 -0.13 10.77 14.49
C TYR A 117 -0.83 11.92 13.75
N GLY A 118 -1.27 11.69 12.51
CA GLY A 118 -1.94 12.69 11.68
C GLY A 118 -0.99 13.66 10.97
N VAL A 119 0.31 13.39 10.99
CA VAL A 119 1.29 14.23 10.30
C VAL A 119 1.36 13.86 8.82
N ILE A 120 1.38 14.89 7.97
CA ILE A 120 1.59 14.77 6.53
C ILE A 120 3.09 15.01 6.27
N GLU A 121 3.82 13.90 6.07
CA GLU A 121 5.26 13.94 5.86
C GLU A 121 5.62 14.18 4.39
N ASP A 122 6.67 14.95 4.11
CA ASP A 122 7.26 15.02 2.78
C ASP A 122 8.27 13.87 2.61
N PHE A 123 7.93 12.92 1.74
CA PHE A 123 8.72 11.73 1.48
C PHE A 123 9.65 11.84 0.26
N GLN A 124 9.75 12.99 -0.43
CA GLN A 124 10.54 13.05 -1.67
C GLN A 124 11.98 12.59 -1.48
N GLU A 125 12.68 13.13 -0.49
CA GLU A 125 14.05 12.73 -0.16
C GLU A 125 14.14 11.26 0.25
N VAL A 126 13.14 10.77 0.99
CA VAL A 126 13.09 9.38 1.47
C VAL A 126 12.91 8.41 0.31
N VAL A 127 12.06 8.72 -0.64
CA VAL A 127 11.85 7.92 -1.87
C VAL A 127 13.15 7.84 -2.66
N ASP A 128 13.85 8.97 -2.85
CA ASP A 128 15.12 9.01 -3.57
C ASP A 128 16.19 8.12 -2.88
N LEU A 129 16.28 8.17 -1.55
CA LEU A 129 17.17 7.30 -0.77
C LEU A 129 16.85 5.82 -0.96
N VAL A 130 15.56 5.46 -0.85
CA VAL A 130 15.10 4.07 -0.98
C VAL A 130 15.35 3.55 -2.39
N HIS A 131 15.06 4.33 -3.41
CA HIS A 131 15.29 3.95 -4.81
C HIS A 131 16.78 3.85 -5.17
N ASN A 132 17.63 4.74 -4.64
CA ASN A 132 19.09 4.65 -4.82
C ASN A 132 19.66 3.34 -4.23
N ASN A 133 19.05 2.83 -3.16
CA ASN A 133 19.37 1.51 -2.59
C ASN A 133 18.75 0.34 -3.38
N LYS A 134 17.98 0.61 -4.46
CA LYS A 134 17.22 -0.40 -5.22
C LYS A 134 16.18 -1.14 -4.36
N SER A 135 15.71 -0.51 -3.30
CA SER A 135 14.59 -0.94 -2.47
C SER A 135 13.29 -0.35 -2.99
N LEU A 136 12.15 -0.91 -2.60
CA LEU A 136 10.83 -0.40 -2.96
C LEU A 136 10.26 0.50 -1.85
N PHE A 137 9.52 1.52 -2.25
CA PHE A 137 8.80 2.40 -1.34
C PHE A 137 7.33 2.01 -1.30
N ILE A 138 6.87 1.55 -0.13
CA ILE A 138 5.50 1.10 0.13
C ILE A 138 4.79 2.13 1.00
N MET A 139 3.63 2.59 0.57
CA MET A 139 2.82 3.55 1.31
C MET A 139 1.49 2.92 1.72
N ASN A 140 1.22 2.86 3.02
CA ASN A 140 -0.14 2.64 3.53
C ASN A 140 -0.84 3.99 3.60
N ALA A 141 -1.86 4.21 2.76
CA ALA A 141 -2.56 5.48 2.68
C ALA A 141 -4.06 5.33 2.89
N ASP A 142 -4.68 6.30 3.58
CA ASP A 142 -6.14 6.43 3.60
C ASP A 142 -6.59 7.05 2.26
N PRO A 143 -7.34 6.33 1.42
CA PRO A 143 -7.68 6.81 0.09
C PRO A 143 -8.59 8.04 0.13
N SER A 144 -9.36 8.26 1.19
CA SER A 144 -10.22 9.46 1.33
C SER A 144 -9.43 10.75 1.41
N THR A 145 -8.17 10.69 1.87
CA THR A 145 -7.29 11.85 2.00
C THR A 145 -6.63 12.25 0.67
N LEU A 146 -6.56 11.34 -0.28
CA LEU A 146 -5.84 11.53 -1.55
C LEU A 146 -6.55 12.50 -2.51
N SER A 147 -7.80 12.87 -2.23
CA SER A 147 -8.50 13.92 -2.97
C SER A 147 -7.95 15.33 -2.70
N VAL A 148 -7.20 15.52 -1.63
CA VAL A 148 -6.64 16.82 -1.20
C VAL A 148 -5.14 16.79 -0.96
N LEU A 149 -4.55 15.65 -0.81
CA LEU A 149 -3.11 15.48 -0.59
C LEU A 149 -2.41 15.06 -1.88
N LYS A 150 -1.09 15.26 -1.92
CA LYS A 150 -0.25 14.74 -3.00
C LYS A 150 -0.41 13.22 -3.09
N THR A 151 -0.66 12.72 -4.30
CA THR A 151 -0.95 11.30 -4.50
C THR A 151 0.32 10.44 -4.36
N PRO A 152 0.16 9.15 -3.99
CA PRO A 152 1.30 8.21 -3.92
C PRO A 152 2.13 8.14 -5.21
N GLY A 153 1.49 8.15 -6.38
CA GLY A 153 2.18 8.14 -7.67
C GLY A 153 3.00 9.41 -7.90
N GLU A 154 2.50 10.60 -7.52
CA GLU A 154 3.26 11.85 -7.59
C GLU A 154 4.44 11.90 -6.62
N ILE A 155 4.34 11.21 -5.47
CA ILE A 155 5.43 11.09 -4.50
C ILE A 155 6.53 10.14 -5.02
N GLY A 156 6.20 9.22 -5.93
CA GLY A 156 7.12 8.22 -6.45
C GLY A 156 7.00 6.86 -5.75
N CYS A 157 5.84 6.56 -5.18
CA CYS A 157 5.55 5.29 -4.52
C CYS A 157 5.58 4.13 -5.53
N ASP A 158 6.11 2.97 -5.12
CA ASP A 158 6.08 1.75 -5.93
C ASP A 158 4.83 0.92 -5.70
N ILE A 159 4.38 0.85 -4.44
CA ILE A 159 3.19 0.13 -4.02
C ILE A 159 2.43 0.99 -3.01
N VAL A 160 1.17 1.28 -3.30
CA VAL A 160 0.24 1.87 -2.33
C VAL A 160 -0.82 0.85 -1.95
N CYS A 161 -1.14 0.81 -0.69
CA CYS A 161 -2.18 -0.05 -0.13
C CYS A 161 -2.85 0.65 1.06
N GLY A 162 -3.94 0.11 1.52
CA GLY A 162 -4.60 0.67 2.69
C GLY A 162 -6.02 0.18 2.86
N GLU A 163 -6.73 0.85 3.77
CA GLU A 163 -8.12 0.58 4.10
C GLU A 163 -9.04 1.55 3.34
N ALA A 164 -9.91 1.00 2.50
CA ALA A 164 -10.84 1.79 1.70
C ALA A 164 -12.28 1.80 2.25
N GLN A 165 -12.51 1.34 3.46
CA GLN A 165 -13.82 1.43 4.13
C GLN A 165 -14.34 2.88 4.13
N THR A 166 -13.45 3.85 4.26
CA THR A 166 -13.77 5.28 4.28
C THR A 166 -14.41 5.79 2.99
N LEU A 167 -14.33 5.06 1.89
CA LEU A 167 -14.97 5.42 0.61
C LEU A 167 -16.49 5.12 0.56
N GLY A 168 -17.12 4.82 1.68
CA GLY A 168 -18.57 4.75 1.77
C GLY A 168 -19.14 3.45 2.34
N ILE A 169 -18.34 2.60 2.96
CA ILE A 169 -18.82 1.41 3.64
C ILE A 169 -19.20 1.78 5.07
N PRO A 170 -20.49 1.66 5.46
CA PRO A 170 -20.96 2.04 6.79
C PRO A 170 -20.46 1.07 7.87
N LEU A 171 -20.51 1.52 9.13
CA LEU A 171 -20.06 0.75 10.29
C LEU A 171 -21.04 -0.35 10.74
N ASN A 172 -21.84 -0.91 9.85
CA ASN A 172 -22.80 -1.97 10.14
C ASN A 172 -22.10 -3.17 10.79
N PHE A 173 -22.63 -3.64 11.91
CA PHE A 173 -22.12 -4.83 12.62
C PHE A 173 -20.60 -4.82 12.88
N GLY A 174 -20.04 -3.67 13.18
CA GLY A 174 -18.61 -3.49 13.45
C GLY A 174 -17.80 -3.00 12.26
N GLY A 175 -18.41 -2.76 11.11
CA GLY A 175 -17.80 -2.19 9.93
C GLY A 175 -17.08 -3.21 9.05
N PRO A 176 -17.64 -3.59 7.90
CA PRO A 176 -16.91 -4.37 6.92
C PRO A 176 -15.70 -3.56 6.41
N TYR A 177 -14.59 -4.25 6.19
CA TYR A 177 -13.36 -3.65 5.68
C TYR A 177 -13.23 -3.84 4.18
N LEU A 178 -12.36 -3.05 3.56
CA LEU A 178 -12.02 -3.16 2.14
C LEU A 178 -10.54 -2.79 1.95
N GLY A 179 -9.67 -3.78 1.87
CA GLY A 179 -8.28 -3.56 1.50
C GLY A 179 -8.15 -3.19 0.03
N TYR A 180 -7.32 -2.21 -0.29
CA TYR A 180 -6.95 -1.89 -1.67
C TYR A 180 -5.44 -1.95 -1.85
N MET A 181 -5.02 -2.16 -3.08
CA MET A 181 -3.62 -2.10 -3.48
C MET A 181 -3.51 -1.64 -4.92
N ALA A 182 -2.58 -0.72 -5.17
CA ALA A 182 -2.20 -0.29 -6.50
C ALA A 182 -0.67 -0.18 -6.61
N THR A 183 -0.16 -0.26 -7.82
CA THR A 183 1.27 -0.33 -8.08
C THR A 183 1.62 0.19 -9.47
N THR A 184 2.91 0.31 -9.75
CA THR A 184 3.43 0.62 -11.07
C THR A 184 3.35 -0.59 -12.00
N ASN A 185 3.30 -0.37 -13.31
CA ASN A 185 3.30 -1.44 -14.32
C ASN A 185 4.47 -2.43 -14.19
N LYS A 186 5.60 -1.97 -13.67
CA LYS A 186 6.78 -2.83 -13.42
C LYS A 186 6.50 -3.98 -12.48
N LEU A 187 5.55 -3.79 -11.55
CA LEU A 187 5.21 -4.75 -10.52
C LEU A 187 3.90 -5.52 -10.79
N LEU A 188 3.25 -5.28 -11.93
CA LEU A 188 1.97 -5.89 -12.30
C LEU A 188 1.93 -7.41 -12.07
N ARG A 189 2.98 -8.13 -12.46
CA ARG A 189 3.04 -9.60 -12.34
C ARG A 189 3.20 -10.09 -10.89
N LYS A 190 3.45 -9.20 -9.96
CA LYS A 190 3.62 -9.49 -8.53
C LYS A 190 2.40 -9.05 -7.72
N LEU A 191 1.49 -8.31 -8.33
CA LEU A 191 0.29 -7.81 -7.66
C LEU A 191 -0.57 -8.99 -7.21
N PRO A 192 -0.87 -9.12 -5.90
CA PRO A 192 -1.70 -10.20 -5.38
C PRO A 192 -3.17 -9.97 -5.74
N GLY A 193 -3.95 -11.04 -5.64
CA GLY A 193 -5.38 -10.98 -5.88
C GLY A 193 -5.75 -11.06 -7.37
N ARG A 194 -6.98 -10.71 -7.66
CA ARG A 194 -7.55 -10.76 -9.00
C ARG A 194 -7.46 -9.40 -9.69
N ILE A 195 -7.20 -9.39 -10.99
CA ILE A 195 -7.34 -8.24 -11.86
C ILE A 195 -8.40 -8.58 -12.89
N VAL A 196 -9.34 -7.67 -13.10
CA VAL A 196 -10.39 -7.79 -14.11
C VAL A 196 -10.06 -6.83 -15.25
N GLY A 197 -10.04 -7.34 -16.47
CA GLY A 197 -9.96 -6.58 -17.70
C GLY A 197 -11.32 -6.45 -18.39
N MET A 198 -11.39 -5.55 -19.36
CA MET A 198 -12.53 -5.48 -20.29
C MET A 198 -12.46 -6.58 -21.32
#